data_d73732c9839eb290e733b586ca745405
#
_entry.id   d73732c9839eb290e733b586ca745405
#
_cell.length_a   1.000
_cell.length_b   1.000
_cell.length_c   1.000
_cell.angle_alpha   90.00
_cell.angle_beta   90.00
_cell.angle_gamma   90.00
#
_symmetry.space_group_name_H-M   'P 1'
#
loop_
_entity.id
_entity.type
_entity.pdbx_description
1 polymer ?
#
loop_
_entity_poly.entity_id
_entity_poly.type
_entity_poly.pdbx_seq_one_letter_code
_entity_poly.pdbx_strand_id
1 'polypeptide(L)'
;MTTTEIYTLSLHDALPISDSSPNTLRNILRSWPLAEQITFFESELGLTLVEEEETAKLFPASNRARDVRDGLLALAARRGALFLPETTVTGFEPAANGWRVAREGADPLVVDAVVVATGGLSVPNTGSDGRGLAILAALGHTIHPTYAALTPALANPAPFAVLAGVSLPVMITARDSRRSAGSSGGFLFTHRGYSGPSVLDVSHVLVRSRQEGDSSAHLLVQWTSLDEAAWESALTPDGTRTVGGVLRRELPERLADALAESAGVVPSCPLSQLRRDDRRRLIEVLVRGELPWSGDEGYKKAEVTGGGVSLAEVDPRTLESRRHRGLYLSGEVLDVFGPIGGYNFLWAWATGRAAGIAAARG
;
A
#
# COMPACT_ATOMS: atom_id res chain seq x y z
N MET A 1 7.68 -1.11 16.01
CA MET A 1 6.42 -0.66 16.64
C MET A 1 5.57 -0.13 15.51
N THR A 2 4.52 -0.82 15.17
CA THR A 2 3.61 -0.39 14.10
C THR A 2 2.64 0.64 14.68
N THR A 3 2.78 1.88 14.24
CA THR A 3 1.82 2.96 14.53
C THR A 3 0.67 2.79 13.56
N THR A 4 -0.56 2.68 14.02
CA THR A 4 -1.73 2.58 13.14
C THR A 4 -2.12 3.98 12.69
N GLU A 5 -1.86 4.28 11.44
CA GLU A 5 -2.40 5.46 10.75
C GLU A 5 -3.92 5.34 10.69
N ILE A 6 -4.64 6.42 11.04
CA ILE A 6 -6.10 6.39 10.96
C ILE A 6 -6.58 7.02 9.67
N TYR A 7 -5.91 8.04 9.11
CA TYR A 7 -6.35 8.71 7.87
C TYR A 7 -5.30 9.55 7.16
N THR A 8 -5.55 9.76 5.84
CA THR A 8 -4.99 10.83 5.02
C THR A 8 -6.10 11.67 4.41
N LEU A 9 -5.94 12.98 4.36
CA LEU A 9 -6.98 13.93 3.97
C LEU A 9 -7.22 14.06 2.46
N SER A 10 -6.39 13.50 1.60
CA SER A 10 -6.54 13.69 0.14
C SER A 10 -7.21 12.51 -0.55
N LEU A 11 -8.52 12.41 -0.44
CA LEU A 11 -9.35 11.48 -1.25
C LEU A 11 -9.46 11.87 -2.74
N HIS A 12 -8.86 13.01 -3.16
CA HIS A 12 -9.15 13.55 -4.48
C HIS A 12 -8.33 12.95 -5.61
N ASP A 13 -7.12 12.46 -5.37
CA ASP A 13 -6.17 12.14 -6.45
C ASP A 13 -5.71 10.68 -6.53
N ALA A 14 -5.89 9.86 -5.49
CA ALA A 14 -5.50 8.46 -5.53
C ALA A 14 -6.72 7.54 -5.42
N LEU A 15 -7.02 6.83 -6.50
CA LEU A 15 -8.02 5.78 -6.48
C LEU A 15 -7.39 4.47 -5.99
N PRO A 16 -8.14 3.67 -5.22
CA PRO A 16 -7.74 2.30 -4.92
C PRO A 16 -7.45 1.52 -6.22
N ILE A 17 -6.49 0.62 -6.15
CA ILE A 17 -6.13 -0.28 -7.23
C ILE A 17 -7.07 -1.49 -7.19
N SER A 18 -7.80 -1.69 -8.25
CA SER A 18 -8.76 -2.78 -8.43
C SER A 18 -9.15 -2.84 -9.91
N ASP A 19 -9.62 -3.99 -10.34
CA ASP A 19 -10.22 -4.13 -11.68
C ASP A 19 -11.66 -3.56 -11.75
N SER A 20 -12.18 -3.05 -10.65
CA SER A 20 -13.51 -2.43 -10.55
C SER A 20 -13.56 -0.99 -11.00
N SER A 21 -14.76 -0.51 -11.34
CA SER A 21 -14.92 0.88 -11.79
C SER A 21 -14.56 1.89 -10.68
N PRO A 22 -13.82 2.96 -11.01
CA PRO A 22 -13.50 4.03 -10.08
C PRO A 22 -14.70 4.61 -9.34
N ASN A 23 -15.85 4.68 -10.00
CA ASN A 23 -17.09 5.20 -9.39
C ASN A 23 -17.63 4.26 -8.31
N THR A 24 -17.55 2.95 -8.50
CA THR A 24 -17.93 1.97 -7.48
C THR A 24 -17.10 2.14 -6.22
N LEU A 25 -15.78 2.24 -6.37
CA LEU A 25 -14.84 2.44 -5.26
C LEU A 25 -15.12 3.74 -4.51
N ARG A 26 -15.28 4.86 -5.23
CA ARG A 26 -15.63 6.16 -4.62
C ARG A 26 -16.96 6.10 -3.86
N ASN A 27 -17.97 5.42 -4.40
CA ASN A 27 -19.27 5.32 -3.75
C ASN A 27 -19.20 4.50 -2.46
N ILE A 28 -18.42 3.43 -2.44
CA ILE A 28 -18.18 2.64 -1.21
C ILE A 28 -17.47 3.50 -0.17
N LEU A 29 -16.39 4.18 -0.52
CA LEU A 29 -15.64 5.03 0.40
C LEU A 29 -16.51 6.19 0.94
N ARG A 30 -17.35 6.79 0.09
CA ARG A 30 -18.27 7.87 0.49
C ARG A 30 -19.45 7.40 1.36
N SER A 31 -19.67 6.09 1.48
CA SER A 31 -20.74 5.55 2.34
C SER A 31 -20.51 5.84 3.83
N TRP A 32 -19.28 6.13 4.21
CA TRP A 32 -18.91 6.62 5.54
C TRP A 32 -17.84 7.74 5.40
N PRO A 33 -18.27 9.00 5.31
CA PRO A 33 -17.36 10.13 5.11
C PRO A 33 -16.34 10.26 6.24
N LEU A 34 -15.15 10.76 5.92
CA LEU A 34 -14.05 10.92 6.88
C LEU A 34 -14.45 11.69 8.14
N ALA A 35 -15.21 12.77 8.01
CA ALA A 35 -15.69 13.54 9.16
C ALA A 35 -16.55 12.71 10.13
N GLU A 36 -17.40 11.83 9.61
CA GLU A 36 -18.19 10.90 10.44
C GLU A 36 -17.32 9.84 11.10
N GLN A 37 -16.27 9.38 10.43
CA GLN A 37 -15.31 8.43 10.99
C GLN A 37 -14.51 9.07 12.12
N ILE A 38 -14.01 10.29 11.95
CA ILE A 38 -13.36 11.07 13.02
C ILE A 38 -14.28 11.17 14.23
N THR A 39 -15.52 11.64 14.01
CA THR A 39 -16.53 11.73 15.09
C THR A 39 -16.75 10.41 15.80
N PHE A 40 -16.80 9.29 15.07
CA PHE A 40 -16.94 7.96 15.66
C PHE A 40 -15.76 7.60 16.55
N PHE A 41 -14.53 7.80 16.10
CA PHE A 41 -13.33 7.49 16.89
C PHE A 41 -13.20 8.38 18.13
N GLU A 42 -13.56 9.65 18.02
CA GLU A 42 -13.49 10.59 19.15
C GLU A 42 -14.64 10.40 20.13
N SER A 43 -15.89 10.33 19.65
CA SER A 43 -17.07 10.33 20.50
C SER A 43 -17.44 8.94 21.03
N GLU A 44 -17.36 7.89 20.19
CA GLU A 44 -17.79 6.55 20.58
C GLU A 44 -16.67 5.71 21.22
N LEU A 45 -15.41 5.92 20.78
CA LEU A 45 -14.26 5.25 21.36
C LEU A 45 -13.55 6.09 22.43
N GLY A 46 -13.76 7.40 22.46
CA GLY A 46 -13.10 8.32 23.39
C GLY A 46 -11.62 8.54 23.08
N LEU A 47 -11.22 8.41 21.80
CA LEU A 47 -9.86 8.65 21.36
C LEU A 47 -9.68 10.12 21.01
N THR A 48 -8.58 10.72 21.47
CA THR A 48 -8.15 12.03 20.94
C THR A 48 -7.31 11.76 19.69
N LEU A 49 -7.67 12.38 18.57
CA LEU A 49 -6.93 12.29 17.31
C LEU A 49 -6.06 13.52 17.10
N VAL A 50 -4.85 13.32 16.58
CA VAL A 50 -3.89 14.38 16.24
C VAL A 50 -3.47 14.21 14.79
N GLU A 51 -3.48 15.32 14.05
CA GLU A 51 -3.00 15.37 12.68
C GLU A 51 -1.49 15.57 12.65
N GLU A 52 -0.79 14.76 11.86
CA GLU A 52 0.62 14.91 11.58
C GLU A 52 0.79 15.94 10.46
N GLU A 53 1.43 17.07 10.75
CA GLU A 53 1.53 18.24 9.85
C GLU A 53 2.15 17.90 8.49
N GLU A 54 3.16 17.01 8.46
CA GLU A 54 3.90 16.70 7.23
C GLU A 54 3.10 15.82 6.25
N THR A 55 2.22 14.96 6.75
CA THR A 55 1.52 13.95 5.95
C THR A 55 0.00 14.11 5.95
N ALA A 56 -0.52 15.01 6.78
CA ALA A 56 -1.94 15.20 7.06
C ALA A 56 -2.67 13.91 7.51
N LYS A 57 -1.93 12.98 8.12
CA LYS A 57 -2.47 11.73 8.65
C LYS A 57 -2.95 11.92 10.09
N LEU A 58 -4.03 11.24 10.45
CA LEU A 58 -4.56 11.25 11.80
C LEU A 58 -4.08 10.03 12.59
N PHE A 59 -3.57 10.28 13.76
CA PHE A 59 -3.12 9.27 14.72
C PHE A 59 -3.80 9.45 16.08
N PRO A 60 -3.99 8.40 16.89
CA PRO A 60 -4.35 8.58 18.27
C PRO A 60 -3.24 9.37 18.99
N ALA A 61 -3.61 10.34 19.82
CA ALA A 61 -2.65 11.19 20.57
C ALA A 61 -1.65 10.37 21.40
N SER A 62 -2.01 9.17 21.80
CA SER A 62 -1.12 8.21 22.48
C SER A 62 -0.05 7.61 21.57
N ASN A 63 -0.18 7.75 20.26
CA ASN A 63 0.63 7.11 19.23
C ASN A 63 0.70 5.57 19.37
N ARG A 64 -0.39 4.94 19.83
CA ARG A 64 -0.48 3.50 20.07
C ARG A 64 -1.63 2.88 19.27
N ALA A 65 -1.32 2.05 18.31
CA ALA A 65 -2.28 1.27 17.53
C ALA A 65 -3.24 0.43 18.40
N ARG A 66 -2.73 -0.09 19.51
CA ARG A 66 -3.52 -0.91 20.44
C ARG A 66 -4.69 -0.16 21.07
N ASP A 67 -4.59 1.14 21.25
CA ASP A 67 -5.68 1.93 21.88
C ASP A 67 -6.90 1.97 20.94
N VAL A 68 -6.68 2.00 19.63
CA VAL A 68 -7.75 1.89 18.62
C VAL A 68 -8.40 0.49 18.68
N ARG A 69 -7.57 -0.57 18.66
CA ARG A 69 -8.06 -1.95 18.76
C ARG A 69 -8.86 -2.19 20.04
N ASP A 70 -8.30 -1.80 21.17
CA ASP A 70 -8.90 -2.05 22.49
C ASP A 70 -10.17 -1.22 22.66
N GLY A 71 -10.21 0.01 22.14
CA GLY A 71 -11.40 0.85 22.09
C GLY A 71 -12.54 0.21 21.28
N LEU A 72 -12.22 -0.32 20.08
CA LEU A 72 -13.20 -1.02 19.23
C LEU A 72 -13.74 -2.28 19.92
N LEU A 73 -12.87 -3.12 20.50
CA LEU A 73 -13.28 -4.31 21.23
C LEU A 73 -14.15 -3.98 22.44
N ALA A 74 -13.77 -2.96 23.21
CA ALA A 74 -14.55 -2.49 24.37
C ALA A 74 -15.92 -1.95 23.93
N LEU A 75 -16.00 -1.21 22.84
CA LEU A 75 -17.27 -0.72 22.29
C LEU A 75 -18.17 -1.89 21.85
N ALA A 76 -17.60 -2.85 21.12
CA ALA A 76 -18.32 -4.05 20.69
C ALA A 76 -18.90 -4.82 21.89
N ALA A 77 -18.08 -5.06 22.93
CA ALA A 77 -18.51 -5.73 24.15
C ALA A 77 -19.62 -4.96 24.90
N ARG A 78 -19.50 -3.62 25.03
CA ARG A 78 -20.56 -2.77 25.62
C ARG A 78 -21.89 -2.86 24.87
N ARG A 79 -21.81 -3.13 23.55
CA ARG A 79 -23.00 -3.31 22.70
C ARG A 79 -23.50 -4.76 22.62
N GLY A 80 -22.95 -5.67 23.43
CA GLY A 80 -23.38 -7.05 23.55
C GLY A 80 -22.74 -8.02 22.58
N ALA A 81 -21.71 -7.60 21.80
CA ALA A 81 -20.98 -8.53 20.95
C ALA A 81 -20.10 -9.46 21.79
N LEU A 82 -20.08 -10.74 21.44
CA LEU A 82 -19.20 -11.73 22.04
C LEU A 82 -17.94 -11.88 21.20
N PHE A 83 -16.80 -11.60 21.79
CA PHE A 83 -15.49 -11.85 21.18
C PHE A 83 -14.96 -13.20 21.64
N LEU A 84 -14.66 -14.09 20.69
CA LEU A 84 -14.12 -15.43 20.92
C LEU A 84 -12.66 -15.49 20.43
N PRO A 85 -11.68 -15.11 21.25
CA PRO A 85 -10.27 -15.23 20.88
C PRO A 85 -9.87 -16.71 20.75
N GLU A 86 -8.76 -16.96 20.03
CA GLU A 86 -8.21 -18.30 19.84
C GLU A 86 -9.21 -19.30 19.22
N THR A 87 -10.20 -18.79 18.51
CA THR A 87 -11.23 -19.60 17.83
C THR A 87 -10.99 -19.56 16.33
N THR A 88 -10.49 -20.65 15.79
CA THR A 88 -10.24 -20.79 14.37
C THR A 88 -11.52 -21.23 13.64
N VAL A 89 -12.00 -20.41 12.72
CA VAL A 89 -13.05 -20.81 11.78
C VAL A 89 -12.39 -21.62 10.66
N THR A 90 -12.90 -22.85 10.46
CA THR A 90 -12.38 -23.79 9.45
C THR A 90 -13.22 -23.83 8.19
N GLY A 91 -14.45 -23.32 8.24
CA GLY A 91 -15.37 -23.24 7.11
C GLY A 91 -16.70 -22.64 7.50
N PHE A 92 -17.47 -22.27 6.51
CA PHE A 92 -18.88 -21.95 6.67
C PHE A 92 -19.64 -22.41 5.43
N GLU A 93 -20.87 -22.89 5.64
CA GLU A 93 -21.75 -23.46 4.62
C GLU A 93 -23.18 -22.96 4.80
N PRO A 94 -23.95 -22.80 3.72
CA PRO A 94 -25.35 -22.48 3.82
C PRO A 94 -26.10 -23.53 4.65
N ALA A 95 -27.02 -23.09 5.50
CA ALA A 95 -27.94 -23.91 6.27
C ALA A 95 -29.39 -23.57 5.90
N ALA A 96 -30.37 -24.32 6.42
CA ALA A 96 -31.80 -24.13 6.10
C ALA A 96 -32.25 -22.67 6.38
N ASN A 97 -31.76 -22.08 7.47
CA ASN A 97 -32.06 -20.71 7.87
C ASN A 97 -30.71 -20.02 8.26
N GLY A 98 -29.94 -19.57 7.27
CA GLY A 98 -28.70 -18.87 7.53
C GLY A 98 -27.44 -19.69 7.21
N TRP A 99 -26.47 -19.72 8.12
CA TRP A 99 -25.14 -20.26 7.92
C TRP A 99 -24.70 -21.16 9.06
N ARG A 100 -24.01 -22.23 8.76
CA ARG A 100 -23.28 -23.07 9.70
C ARG A 100 -21.81 -22.76 9.64
N VAL A 101 -21.26 -22.26 10.73
CA VAL A 101 -19.84 -21.86 10.87
C VAL A 101 -19.10 -22.93 11.63
N ALA A 102 -18.21 -23.64 10.96
CA ALA A 102 -17.35 -24.66 11.55
C ALA A 102 -16.17 -24.03 12.29
N ARG A 103 -15.85 -24.55 13.47
CA ARG A 103 -14.76 -24.10 14.33
C ARG A 103 -13.86 -25.28 14.71
N GLU A 104 -12.56 -25.00 14.79
CA GLU A 104 -11.61 -26.00 15.21
C GLU A 104 -11.80 -26.38 16.68
N GLY A 105 -11.95 -27.66 16.95
CA GLY A 105 -12.08 -28.19 18.33
C GLY A 105 -13.36 -27.78 19.09
N ALA A 106 -14.38 -27.23 18.41
CA ALA A 106 -15.62 -26.79 19.04
C ALA A 106 -16.84 -27.07 18.14
N ASP A 107 -18.03 -27.11 18.75
CA ASP A 107 -19.27 -27.28 18.02
C ASP A 107 -19.49 -26.13 17.02
N PRO A 108 -20.03 -26.39 15.83
CA PRO A 108 -20.35 -25.36 14.86
C PRO A 108 -21.39 -24.38 15.39
N LEU A 109 -21.30 -23.13 14.97
CA LEU A 109 -22.34 -22.12 15.22
C LEU A 109 -23.33 -22.09 14.05
N VAL A 110 -24.61 -21.93 14.38
CA VAL A 110 -25.63 -21.58 13.38
C VAL A 110 -25.98 -20.10 13.58
N VAL A 111 -25.91 -19.34 12.50
CA VAL A 111 -26.09 -17.88 12.51
C VAL A 111 -26.93 -17.44 11.32
N ASP A 112 -27.61 -16.31 11.43
CA ASP A 112 -28.43 -15.77 10.33
C ASP A 112 -27.57 -15.22 9.19
N ALA A 113 -26.41 -14.60 9.52
CA ALA A 113 -25.51 -13.99 8.56
C ALA A 113 -24.03 -14.14 8.97
N VAL A 114 -23.13 -14.07 7.99
CA VAL A 114 -21.68 -14.09 8.18
C VAL A 114 -21.06 -12.86 7.53
N VAL A 115 -20.21 -12.14 8.25
CA VAL A 115 -19.34 -11.09 7.71
C VAL A 115 -17.91 -11.61 7.69
N VAL A 116 -17.32 -11.75 6.50
CA VAL A 116 -15.92 -12.19 6.33
C VAL A 116 -15.01 -10.97 6.29
N ALA A 117 -14.22 -10.81 7.34
CA ALA A 117 -13.28 -9.71 7.54
C ALA A 117 -11.88 -10.25 7.90
N THR A 118 -11.46 -11.34 7.26
CA THR A 118 -10.27 -12.11 7.61
C THR A 118 -8.96 -11.50 7.08
N GLY A 119 -9.05 -10.42 6.32
CA GLY A 119 -7.88 -9.85 5.64
C GLY A 119 -7.38 -10.74 4.49
N GLY A 120 -6.15 -10.51 4.07
CA GLY A 120 -5.49 -11.24 2.98
C GLY A 120 -4.38 -12.16 3.47
N LEU A 121 -3.14 -11.92 3.00
CA LEU A 121 -1.95 -12.71 3.28
C LEU A 121 -0.81 -11.88 3.90
N SER A 122 -0.97 -10.56 3.97
CA SER A 122 0.07 -9.64 4.45
C SER A 122 0.23 -9.74 5.96
N VAL A 123 1.49 -9.69 6.42
CA VAL A 123 1.88 -9.84 7.82
C VAL A 123 1.22 -11.07 8.48
N PRO A 124 1.48 -12.29 7.99
CA PRO A 124 0.73 -13.49 8.37
C PRO A 124 0.74 -13.79 9.88
N ASN A 125 1.72 -13.28 10.62
CA ASN A 125 1.77 -13.39 12.09
C ASN A 125 0.62 -12.65 12.81
N THR A 126 -0.16 -11.83 12.11
CA THR A 126 -1.33 -11.13 12.66
C THR A 126 -2.64 -11.88 12.43
N GLY A 127 -2.59 -13.05 11.79
CA GLY A 127 -3.77 -13.89 11.50
C GLY A 127 -4.25 -13.83 10.05
N SER A 128 -3.59 -13.01 9.20
CA SER A 128 -3.88 -12.95 7.75
C SER A 128 -3.21 -14.12 7.02
N ASP A 129 -3.77 -15.31 7.14
CA ASP A 129 -3.21 -16.57 6.62
C ASP A 129 -3.85 -17.04 5.29
N GLY A 130 -4.77 -16.24 4.74
CA GLY A 130 -5.49 -16.55 3.49
C GLY A 130 -6.62 -17.57 3.65
N ARG A 131 -6.92 -18.04 4.86
CA ARG A 131 -7.97 -19.04 5.11
C ARG A 131 -9.34 -18.55 4.65
N GLY A 132 -9.68 -17.29 4.91
CA GLY A 132 -10.93 -16.70 4.43
C GLY A 132 -11.06 -16.74 2.91
N LEU A 133 -9.98 -16.43 2.19
CA LEU A 133 -9.94 -16.51 0.73
C LEU A 133 -10.16 -17.95 0.24
N ALA A 134 -9.55 -18.95 0.90
CA ALA A 134 -9.72 -20.36 0.56
C ALA A 134 -11.17 -20.81 0.77
N ILE A 135 -11.82 -20.42 1.88
CA ILE A 135 -13.23 -20.73 2.16
C ILE A 135 -14.14 -20.08 1.10
N LEU A 136 -13.90 -18.80 0.75
CA LEU A 136 -14.69 -18.09 -0.26
C LEU A 136 -14.51 -18.71 -1.66
N ALA A 137 -13.30 -19.17 -2.00
CA ALA A 137 -13.05 -19.91 -3.24
C ALA A 137 -13.84 -21.23 -3.28
N ALA A 138 -13.89 -21.97 -2.16
CA ALA A 138 -14.67 -23.20 -2.05
C ALA A 138 -16.19 -22.96 -2.17
N LEU A 139 -16.67 -21.77 -1.79
CA LEU A 139 -18.05 -21.32 -2.02
C LEU A 139 -18.30 -20.82 -3.45
N GLY A 140 -17.31 -20.89 -4.33
CA GLY A 140 -17.44 -20.52 -5.74
C GLY A 140 -17.18 -19.05 -6.04
N HIS A 141 -16.70 -18.26 -5.11
CA HIS A 141 -16.24 -16.90 -5.40
C HIS A 141 -15.00 -16.89 -6.30
N THR A 142 -14.96 -15.95 -7.22
CA THR A 142 -13.79 -15.67 -8.04
C THR A 142 -12.74 -14.98 -7.19
N ILE A 143 -11.58 -15.61 -7.03
CA ILE A 143 -10.43 -15.04 -6.34
C ILE A 143 -9.41 -14.61 -7.40
N HIS A 144 -9.16 -13.31 -7.53
CA HIS A 144 -8.07 -12.81 -8.33
C HIS A 144 -6.72 -13.22 -7.72
N PRO A 145 -5.71 -13.57 -8.54
CA PRO A 145 -4.41 -13.99 -8.03
C PRO A 145 -3.85 -12.98 -7.02
N THR A 146 -3.49 -13.47 -5.85
CA THR A 146 -2.96 -12.62 -4.79
C THR A 146 -1.48 -12.35 -4.99
N TYR A 147 -1.04 -11.16 -4.57
CA TYR A 147 0.36 -10.73 -4.60
C TYR A 147 0.66 -9.79 -3.44
N ALA A 148 1.93 -9.71 -3.06
CA ALA A 148 2.40 -8.74 -2.07
C ALA A 148 2.32 -7.33 -2.66
N ALA A 149 1.54 -6.45 -2.07
CA ALA A 149 1.42 -5.04 -2.47
C ALA A 149 1.96 -4.14 -1.36
N LEU A 150 2.42 -2.94 -1.73
CA LEU A 150 3.10 -2.02 -0.82
C LEU A 150 4.28 -2.72 -0.11
N THR A 151 5.19 -3.28 -0.89
CA THR A 151 6.36 -4.04 -0.40
C THR A 151 7.66 -3.40 -0.89
N PRO A 152 8.76 -3.45 -0.11
CA PRO A 152 10.07 -3.01 -0.58
C PRO A 152 10.52 -3.77 -1.82
N ALA A 153 11.21 -3.08 -2.73
CA ALA A 153 11.85 -3.68 -3.89
C ALA A 153 13.29 -4.11 -3.52
N LEU A 154 13.65 -5.34 -3.88
CA LEU A 154 14.98 -5.90 -3.67
C LEU A 154 15.82 -5.76 -4.93
N ALA A 155 17.14 -5.65 -4.74
CA ALA A 155 18.14 -5.69 -5.80
C ALA A 155 19.21 -6.73 -5.45
N ASN A 156 19.52 -7.62 -6.38
CA ASN A 156 20.60 -8.59 -6.23
C ASN A 156 21.35 -8.75 -7.58
N PRO A 157 22.60 -8.25 -7.69
CA PRO A 157 23.33 -7.50 -6.66
C PRO A 157 22.64 -6.19 -6.29
N ALA A 158 22.95 -5.64 -5.10
CA ALA A 158 22.47 -4.35 -4.63
C ALA A 158 23.53 -3.26 -4.86
N PRO A 159 23.57 -2.61 -6.03
CA PRO A 159 24.65 -1.70 -6.39
C PRO A 159 24.70 -0.44 -5.53
N PHE A 160 23.57 -0.07 -4.95
CA PHE A 160 23.42 1.10 -4.08
C PHE A 160 23.39 0.75 -2.57
N ALA A 161 23.84 -0.45 -2.18
CA ALA A 161 23.88 -0.84 -0.76
C ALA A 161 24.72 0.10 0.12
N VAL A 162 25.76 0.71 -0.48
CA VAL A 162 26.58 1.74 0.18
C VAL A 162 25.82 3.00 0.56
N LEU A 163 24.65 3.25 -0.08
CA LEU A 163 23.76 4.37 0.22
C LEU A 163 22.72 4.05 1.29
N ALA A 164 22.74 2.85 1.89
CA ALA A 164 21.77 2.48 2.90
C ALA A 164 21.62 3.57 3.99
N GLY A 165 20.36 3.90 4.31
CA GLY A 165 20.00 4.99 5.21
C GLY A 165 19.85 6.37 4.55
N VAL A 166 20.27 6.56 3.30
CA VAL A 166 19.96 7.79 2.56
C VAL A 166 18.48 7.81 2.19
N SER A 167 17.81 8.90 2.54
CA SER A 167 16.38 9.11 2.28
C SER A 167 16.16 10.51 1.71
N LEU A 168 15.25 10.61 0.74
CA LEU A 168 14.87 11.87 0.11
C LEU A 168 13.51 11.73 -0.58
N PRO A 169 12.79 12.84 -0.83
CA PRO A 169 11.62 12.81 -1.70
C PRO A 169 12.04 12.63 -3.16
N VAL A 170 11.31 11.78 -3.89
CA VAL A 170 11.54 11.52 -5.31
C VAL A 170 10.22 11.41 -6.06
N MET A 171 10.27 11.44 -7.39
CA MET A 171 9.22 10.90 -8.26
C MET A 171 9.69 9.55 -8.82
N ILE A 172 8.87 8.52 -8.69
CA ILE A 172 9.20 7.17 -9.13
C ILE A 172 8.10 6.61 -10.03
N THR A 173 8.49 5.82 -11.01
CA THR A 173 7.57 5.14 -11.92
C THR A 173 8.01 3.69 -12.07
N ALA A 174 7.08 2.76 -11.80
CA ALA A 174 7.23 1.39 -12.21
C ALA A 174 6.34 1.12 -13.42
N ARG A 175 6.87 0.44 -14.44
CA ARG A 175 6.11 0.09 -15.64
C ARG A 175 6.53 -1.27 -16.18
N ASP A 176 5.58 -2.02 -16.70
CA ASP A 176 5.79 -3.25 -17.47
C ASP A 176 5.14 -3.12 -18.86
N SER A 177 4.97 -4.23 -19.57
CA SER A 177 4.33 -4.26 -20.88
C SER A 177 2.84 -3.87 -20.87
N ARG A 178 2.17 -3.91 -19.71
CA ARG A 178 0.72 -3.73 -19.55
C ARG A 178 0.33 -2.65 -18.55
N ARG A 179 1.20 -2.36 -17.58
CA ARG A 179 0.88 -1.51 -16.40
C ARG A 179 1.91 -0.42 -16.24
N SER A 180 1.44 0.69 -15.70
CA SER A 180 2.31 1.78 -15.24
C SER A 180 1.72 2.38 -13.98
N ALA A 181 2.56 2.59 -12.98
CA ALA A 181 2.20 3.29 -11.76
C ALA A 181 3.29 4.31 -11.43
N GLY A 182 2.88 5.51 -11.02
CA GLY A 182 3.77 6.57 -10.55
C GLY A 182 3.41 6.99 -9.14
N SER A 183 4.42 7.37 -8.36
CA SER A 183 4.25 7.95 -7.03
C SER A 183 5.30 9.00 -6.75
N SER A 184 4.93 9.98 -5.91
CA SER A 184 5.86 11.00 -5.40
C SER A 184 5.90 10.92 -3.89
N GLY A 185 7.09 10.95 -3.29
CA GLY A 185 7.21 10.90 -1.85
C GLY A 185 8.56 10.37 -1.38
N GLY A 186 8.62 10.04 -0.09
CA GLY A 186 9.84 9.53 0.53
C GLY A 186 10.34 8.25 -0.12
N PHE A 187 11.62 8.23 -0.42
CA PHE A 187 12.39 7.10 -0.91
C PHE A 187 13.49 6.79 0.09
N LEU A 188 13.81 5.52 0.28
CA LEU A 188 14.85 5.07 1.20
C LEU A 188 15.72 3.99 0.55
N PHE A 189 17.02 4.21 0.49
CA PHE A 189 17.99 3.16 0.20
C PHE A 189 18.13 2.22 1.40
N THR A 190 18.06 0.93 1.15
CA THR A 190 18.32 -0.13 2.14
C THR A 190 19.54 -0.94 1.75
N HIS A 191 20.02 -1.78 2.65
CA HIS A 191 21.13 -2.70 2.34
C HIS A 191 20.81 -3.72 1.24
N ARG A 192 19.52 -3.95 0.95
CA ARG A 192 19.04 -4.99 0.04
C ARG A 192 18.30 -4.45 -1.19
N GLY A 193 18.10 -3.14 -1.27
CA GLY A 193 17.34 -2.50 -2.34
C GLY A 193 16.72 -1.20 -1.90
N TYR A 194 15.41 -1.04 -2.11
CA TYR A 194 14.70 0.23 -2.00
C TYR A 194 13.41 0.10 -1.22
N SER A 195 13.07 1.12 -0.44
CA SER A 195 11.86 1.23 0.35
C SER A 195 11.38 2.68 0.41
N GLY A 196 10.44 2.97 1.27
CA GLY A 196 9.80 4.29 1.41
C GLY A 196 8.48 4.37 0.65
N PRO A 197 7.60 5.29 1.02
CA PRO A 197 6.24 5.39 0.48
C PRO A 197 6.18 5.34 -1.04
N SER A 198 7.04 6.09 -1.74
CA SER A 198 7.05 6.13 -3.21
C SER A 198 7.35 4.77 -3.85
N VAL A 199 8.29 4.00 -3.28
CA VAL A 199 8.62 2.64 -3.78
C VAL A 199 7.49 1.67 -3.49
N LEU A 200 6.93 1.73 -2.28
CA LEU A 200 5.85 0.83 -1.87
C LEU A 200 4.63 0.99 -2.76
N ASP A 201 4.24 2.22 -3.07
CA ASP A 201 3.07 2.52 -3.91
C ASP A 201 3.16 1.92 -5.32
N VAL A 202 4.34 1.90 -5.92
CA VAL A 202 4.52 1.38 -7.29
C VAL A 202 4.92 -0.09 -7.34
N SER A 203 5.23 -0.70 -6.19
CA SER A 203 5.79 -2.06 -6.09
C SER A 203 4.91 -3.13 -6.72
N HIS A 204 3.59 -2.93 -6.69
CA HIS A 204 2.63 -3.89 -7.25
C HIS A 204 2.85 -4.16 -8.75
N VAL A 205 3.37 -3.19 -9.52
CA VAL A 205 3.70 -3.39 -10.94
C VAL A 205 4.84 -4.39 -11.07
N LEU A 206 5.90 -4.22 -10.25
CA LEU A 206 7.07 -5.10 -10.26
C LEU A 206 6.70 -6.52 -9.84
N VAL A 207 5.94 -6.64 -8.73
CA VAL A 207 5.54 -7.96 -8.18
C VAL A 207 4.66 -8.72 -9.15
N ARG A 208 3.66 -8.07 -9.73
CA ARG A 208 2.75 -8.69 -10.72
C ARG A 208 3.49 -9.09 -11.98
N SER A 209 4.35 -8.21 -12.51
CA SER A 209 5.20 -8.51 -13.69
C SER A 209 6.01 -9.78 -13.46
N ARG A 210 6.68 -9.89 -12.32
CA ARG A 210 7.48 -11.08 -11.97
C ARG A 210 6.64 -12.34 -11.85
N GLN A 211 5.47 -12.27 -11.21
CA GLN A 211 4.56 -13.42 -11.07
C GLN A 211 4.02 -13.91 -12.43
N GLU A 212 3.81 -12.99 -13.36
CA GLU A 212 3.34 -13.28 -14.71
C GLU A 212 4.49 -13.67 -15.67
N GLY A 213 5.74 -13.67 -15.20
CA GLY A 213 6.92 -13.99 -16.02
C GLY A 213 7.28 -12.90 -17.03
N ASP A 214 6.81 -11.67 -16.84
CA ASP A 214 7.16 -10.52 -17.67
C ASP A 214 8.47 -9.91 -17.17
N SER A 215 9.53 -10.00 -17.97
CA SER A 215 10.84 -9.44 -17.66
C SER A 215 11.01 -7.97 -18.10
N SER A 216 9.95 -7.35 -18.63
CA SER A 216 10.02 -5.98 -19.16
C SER A 216 9.76 -4.89 -18.12
N ALA A 217 9.59 -5.25 -16.85
CA ALA A 217 9.32 -4.26 -15.81
C ALA A 217 10.54 -3.42 -15.47
N HIS A 218 10.37 -2.10 -15.51
CA HIS A 218 11.37 -1.09 -15.18
C HIS A 218 10.95 -0.28 -13.96
N LEU A 219 11.91 0.05 -13.12
CA LEU A 219 11.75 0.97 -12.00
C LEU A 219 12.59 2.22 -12.29
N LEU A 220 11.93 3.33 -12.59
CA LEU A 220 12.53 4.58 -13.00
C LEU A 220 12.36 5.63 -11.92
N VAL A 221 13.39 6.43 -11.66
CA VAL A 221 13.38 7.47 -10.65
C VAL A 221 13.84 8.81 -11.21
N GLN A 222 13.11 9.85 -10.87
CA GLN A 222 13.53 11.24 -10.98
C GLN A 222 13.89 11.73 -9.58
N TRP A 223 15.17 12.05 -9.38
CA TRP A 223 15.73 12.27 -8.06
C TRP A 223 15.39 13.62 -7.44
N THR A 224 15.00 14.60 -8.25
CA THR A 224 14.69 15.98 -7.81
C THR A 224 13.49 16.51 -8.59
N SER A 225 13.01 17.69 -8.21
CA SER A 225 11.98 18.41 -8.98
C SER A 225 12.49 19.02 -10.29
N LEU A 226 13.83 19.04 -10.50
CA LEU A 226 14.43 19.60 -11.71
C LEU A 226 14.19 18.66 -12.89
N ASP A 227 13.68 19.22 -13.98
CA ASP A 227 13.53 18.55 -15.26
C ASP A 227 14.83 18.56 -16.08
N GLU A 228 14.79 17.98 -17.27
CA GLU A 228 15.92 17.90 -18.18
C GLU A 228 16.46 19.29 -18.54
N ALA A 229 15.59 20.27 -18.82
CA ALA A 229 15.99 21.62 -19.19
C ALA A 229 16.65 22.37 -18.02
N ALA A 230 16.14 22.21 -16.81
CA ALA A 230 16.71 22.79 -15.60
C ALA A 230 18.11 22.20 -15.30
N TRP A 231 18.29 20.88 -15.45
CA TRP A 231 19.58 20.24 -15.31
C TRP A 231 20.56 20.64 -16.41
N GLU A 232 20.13 20.77 -17.68
CA GLU A 232 20.98 21.30 -18.76
C GLU A 232 21.51 22.71 -18.41
N SER A 233 20.63 23.57 -17.89
CA SER A 233 21.00 24.91 -17.44
C SER A 233 21.99 24.88 -16.26
N ALA A 234 21.71 24.05 -15.23
CA ALA A 234 22.55 23.95 -14.05
C ALA A 234 23.97 23.42 -14.34
N LEU A 235 24.08 22.51 -15.31
CA LEU A 235 25.32 21.87 -15.74
C LEU A 235 25.99 22.60 -16.92
N THR A 236 25.55 23.80 -17.28
CA THR A 236 26.20 24.62 -18.30
C THR A 236 27.63 24.93 -17.89
N PRO A 237 28.63 24.85 -18.83
CA PRO A 237 29.99 25.18 -18.55
C PRO A 237 30.14 26.56 -17.92
N ASP A 238 30.72 26.61 -16.74
CA ASP A 238 30.87 27.82 -15.95
C ASP A 238 32.11 27.69 -15.04
N GLY A 239 33.03 28.58 -15.18
CA GLY A 239 34.16 28.88 -14.30
C GLY A 239 34.80 27.68 -13.58
N THR A 240 34.74 27.72 -12.25
CA THR A 240 35.41 26.75 -11.36
C THR A 240 34.47 25.73 -10.71
N ARG A 241 33.18 25.80 -11.00
CA ARG A 241 32.23 24.85 -10.42
C ARG A 241 32.48 23.42 -10.89
N THR A 242 32.33 22.46 -10.00
CA THR A 242 32.46 21.04 -10.34
C THR A 242 31.08 20.40 -10.46
N VAL A 243 30.97 19.26 -11.14
CA VAL A 243 29.75 18.46 -11.27
C VAL A 243 29.21 18.12 -9.89
N GLY A 244 30.01 17.54 -9.01
CA GLY A 244 29.56 17.19 -7.65
C GLY A 244 29.12 18.42 -6.85
N GLY A 245 29.75 19.58 -7.02
CA GLY A 245 29.35 20.83 -6.38
C GLY A 245 27.98 21.33 -6.83
N VAL A 246 27.56 21.05 -8.07
CA VAL A 246 26.23 21.37 -8.57
C VAL A 246 25.21 20.35 -8.03
N LEU A 247 25.50 19.06 -8.13
CA LEU A 247 24.57 17.99 -7.71
C LEU A 247 24.27 18.05 -6.21
N ARG A 248 25.26 18.33 -5.36
CA ARG A 248 25.11 18.38 -3.89
C ARG A 248 24.27 19.56 -3.38
N ARG A 249 23.85 20.48 -4.25
CA ARG A 249 22.86 21.51 -3.90
C ARG A 249 21.45 20.97 -3.84
N GLU A 250 21.18 19.94 -4.63
CA GLU A 250 19.86 19.36 -4.83
C GLU A 250 19.74 17.95 -4.20
N LEU A 251 20.85 17.27 -3.94
CA LEU A 251 20.93 15.88 -3.54
C LEU A 251 21.85 15.69 -2.33
N PRO A 252 21.56 14.70 -1.47
CA PRO A 252 22.51 14.24 -0.46
C PRO A 252 23.88 13.90 -1.07
N GLU A 253 24.96 14.31 -0.43
CA GLU A 253 26.33 14.21 -0.98
C GLU A 253 26.67 12.80 -1.49
N ARG A 254 26.41 11.76 -0.67
CA ARG A 254 26.69 10.37 -1.04
C ARG A 254 25.93 9.92 -2.29
N LEU A 255 24.69 10.38 -2.45
CA LEU A 255 23.86 10.08 -3.61
C LEU A 255 24.35 10.85 -4.84
N ALA A 256 24.65 12.14 -4.70
CA ALA A 256 25.18 12.97 -5.78
C ALA A 256 26.45 12.36 -6.40
N ASP A 257 27.38 11.89 -5.56
CA ASP A 257 28.60 11.25 -6.00
C ASP A 257 28.33 9.92 -6.71
N ALA A 258 27.50 9.06 -6.13
CA ALA A 258 27.15 7.77 -6.73
C ALA A 258 26.43 7.92 -8.09
N LEU A 259 25.55 8.91 -8.24
CA LEU A 259 24.87 9.17 -9.52
C LEU A 259 25.84 9.71 -10.58
N ALA A 260 26.76 10.61 -10.21
CA ALA A 260 27.80 11.07 -11.12
C ALA A 260 28.67 9.90 -11.60
N GLU A 261 29.14 9.06 -10.68
CA GLU A 261 29.96 7.88 -10.98
C GLU A 261 29.19 6.86 -11.87
N SER A 262 27.90 6.63 -11.60
CA SER A 262 27.06 5.75 -12.42
C SER A 262 26.90 6.26 -13.87
N ALA A 263 26.93 7.58 -14.05
CA ALA A 263 26.95 8.20 -15.37
C ALA A 263 28.32 8.21 -16.03
N GLY A 264 29.37 7.69 -15.36
CA GLY A 264 30.76 7.71 -15.82
C GLY A 264 31.43 9.09 -15.68
N VAL A 265 30.94 9.91 -14.76
CA VAL A 265 31.43 11.27 -14.51
C VAL A 265 32.10 11.36 -13.15
N VAL A 266 33.31 11.85 -13.08
CA VAL A 266 33.99 12.07 -11.79
C VAL A 266 33.39 13.30 -11.10
N PRO A 267 32.96 13.23 -9.82
CA PRO A 267 32.34 14.36 -9.13
C PRO A 267 33.18 15.64 -9.09
N SER A 268 34.52 15.52 -9.04
CA SER A 268 35.44 16.65 -9.07
C SER A 268 35.66 17.24 -10.46
N CYS A 269 35.05 16.69 -11.51
CA CYS A 269 35.18 17.22 -12.88
C CYS A 269 34.65 18.66 -12.93
N PRO A 270 35.48 19.65 -13.41
CA PRO A 270 35.00 21.00 -13.67
C PRO A 270 33.94 21.01 -14.77
N LEU A 271 32.91 21.83 -14.65
CA LEU A 271 31.83 21.93 -15.66
C LEU A 271 32.39 22.32 -17.04
N SER A 272 33.46 23.09 -17.08
CA SER A 272 34.18 23.46 -18.33
C SER A 272 34.78 22.26 -19.06
N GLN A 273 35.01 21.15 -18.36
CA GLN A 273 35.59 19.92 -18.91
C GLN A 273 34.53 18.82 -19.12
N LEU A 274 33.29 19.04 -18.65
CA LEU A 274 32.20 18.10 -18.81
C LEU A 274 31.77 18.00 -20.28
N ARG A 275 32.07 16.88 -20.91
CA ARG A 275 31.73 16.64 -22.32
C ARG A 275 30.22 16.59 -22.50
N ARG A 276 29.75 16.96 -23.69
CA ARG A 276 28.34 16.97 -24.03
C ARG A 276 27.65 15.59 -23.79
N ASP A 277 28.28 14.51 -24.18
CA ASP A 277 27.73 13.17 -24.04
C ASP A 277 27.71 12.71 -22.58
N ASP A 278 28.73 13.07 -21.80
CA ASP A 278 28.79 12.79 -20.37
C ASP A 278 27.68 13.55 -19.63
N ARG A 279 27.47 14.82 -19.96
CA ARG A 279 26.39 15.64 -19.44
C ARG A 279 25.01 15.02 -19.75
N ARG A 280 24.78 14.58 -20.99
CA ARG A 280 23.55 13.95 -21.40
C ARG A 280 23.27 12.66 -20.61
N ARG A 281 24.28 11.78 -20.43
CA ARG A 281 24.14 10.57 -19.61
C ARG A 281 23.84 10.90 -18.16
N LEU A 282 24.51 11.90 -17.61
CA LEU A 282 24.27 12.35 -16.24
C LEU A 282 22.83 12.85 -16.06
N ILE A 283 22.35 13.68 -16.97
CA ILE A 283 20.96 14.19 -16.93
C ILE A 283 19.96 13.03 -17.05
N GLU A 284 20.20 12.05 -17.91
CA GLU A 284 19.36 10.85 -18.02
C GLU A 284 19.27 10.10 -16.68
N VAL A 285 20.41 9.90 -16.01
CA VAL A 285 20.45 9.28 -14.67
C VAL A 285 19.73 10.11 -13.62
N LEU A 286 19.75 11.44 -13.71
CA LEU A 286 19.12 12.34 -12.76
C LEU A 286 17.59 12.41 -12.92
N VAL A 287 17.11 12.32 -14.15
CA VAL A 287 15.68 12.54 -14.49
C VAL A 287 14.93 11.21 -14.75
N ARG A 288 15.62 10.20 -15.24
CA ARG A 288 15.05 8.89 -15.61
C ARG A 288 15.97 7.74 -15.21
N GLY A 289 16.61 7.87 -14.04
CA GLY A 289 17.53 6.85 -13.54
C GLY A 289 16.83 5.51 -13.40
N GLU A 290 17.33 4.47 -14.03
CA GLU A 290 16.80 3.12 -13.87
C GLU A 290 17.43 2.48 -12.63
N LEU A 291 16.57 2.01 -11.73
CA LEU A 291 16.97 1.26 -10.54
C LEU A 291 16.90 -0.24 -10.82
N PRO A 292 18.03 -0.96 -10.73
CA PRO A 292 18.01 -2.41 -10.85
C PRO A 292 17.20 -3.02 -9.71
N TRP A 293 16.34 -3.97 -10.02
CA TRP A 293 15.55 -4.70 -9.07
C TRP A 293 15.53 -6.19 -9.43
N SER A 294 15.29 -7.06 -8.46
CA SER A 294 15.32 -8.52 -8.66
C SER A 294 14.19 -9.25 -7.96
N GLY A 295 13.42 -8.56 -7.13
CA GLY A 295 12.35 -9.16 -6.34
C GLY A 295 11.75 -8.20 -5.33
N ASP A 296 11.04 -8.77 -4.37
CA ASP A 296 10.37 -8.09 -3.28
C ASP A 296 10.54 -8.85 -1.96
N GLU A 297 10.11 -8.28 -0.85
CA GLU A 297 10.19 -8.91 0.48
C GLU A 297 8.96 -9.79 0.81
N GLY A 298 8.04 -9.94 -0.12
CA GLY A 298 6.85 -10.78 0.00
C GLY A 298 5.88 -10.36 1.09
N TYR A 299 4.91 -11.22 1.39
CA TYR A 299 3.85 -10.94 2.37
C TYR A 299 4.34 -10.66 3.80
N LYS A 300 5.56 -11.06 4.16
CA LYS A 300 6.12 -10.77 5.48
C LYS A 300 6.35 -9.28 5.72
N LYS A 301 6.53 -8.52 4.64
CA LYS A 301 6.86 -7.10 4.65
C LYS A 301 5.89 -6.24 3.85
N ALA A 302 5.00 -6.87 3.10
CA ALA A 302 3.94 -6.16 2.40
C ALA A 302 2.95 -5.57 3.40
N GLU A 303 2.59 -4.31 3.19
CA GLU A 303 1.57 -3.64 4.02
C GLU A 303 0.19 -4.25 3.76
N VAL A 304 -0.09 -4.65 2.52
CA VAL A 304 -1.37 -5.20 2.09
C VAL A 304 -1.22 -6.31 1.05
N THR A 305 -2.29 -7.07 0.87
CA THR A 305 -2.45 -8.06 -0.20
C THR A 305 -3.17 -7.43 -1.37
N GLY A 306 -2.58 -7.47 -2.56
CA GLY A 306 -3.31 -7.24 -3.80
C GLY A 306 -3.95 -8.52 -4.29
N GLY A 307 -4.98 -8.42 -5.13
CA GLY A 307 -5.84 -9.55 -5.46
C GLY A 307 -6.88 -9.81 -4.38
N GLY A 308 -7.62 -10.90 -4.47
CA GLY A 308 -8.69 -11.25 -3.54
C GLY A 308 -10.02 -11.50 -4.23
N VAL A 309 -11.12 -11.44 -3.51
CA VAL A 309 -12.46 -11.67 -4.04
C VAL A 309 -12.86 -10.55 -5.01
N SER A 310 -13.34 -10.93 -6.19
CA SER A 310 -13.81 -9.99 -7.20
C SER A 310 -14.92 -9.08 -6.65
N LEU A 311 -14.72 -7.78 -6.75
CA LEU A 311 -15.70 -6.78 -6.32
C LEU A 311 -16.99 -6.83 -7.14
N ALA A 312 -16.97 -7.41 -8.35
CA ALA A 312 -18.15 -7.63 -9.18
C ALA A 312 -19.15 -8.62 -8.54
N GLU A 313 -18.68 -9.44 -7.59
CA GLU A 313 -19.48 -10.46 -6.92
C GLU A 313 -20.09 -10.00 -5.59
N VAL A 314 -19.94 -8.74 -5.24
CA VAL A 314 -20.60 -8.14 -4.07
C VAL A 314 -21.48 -6.97 -4.46
N ASP A 315 -22.51 -6.71 -3.67
CA ASP A 315 -23.30 -5.49 -3.81
C ASP A 315 -22.51 -4.31 -3.20
N PRO A 316 -22.25 -3.22 -3.94
CA PRO A 316 -21.42 -2.13 -3.46
C PRO A 316 -22.04 -1.29 -2.34
N ARG A 317 -23.33 -1.47 -2.02
CA ARG A 317 -24.02 -0.74 -0.96
C ARG A 317 -24.03 -1.52 0.36
N THR A 318 -24.17 -2.84 0.27
CA THR A 318 -24.35 -3.74 1.42
C THR A 318 -23.13 -4.61 1.68
N LEU A 319 -22.23 -4.73 0.70
CA LEU A 319 -21.12 -5.69 0.68
C LEU A 319 -21.60 -7.15 0.77
N GLU A 320 -22.88 -7.41 0.51
CA GLU A 320 -23.45 -8.76 0.45
C GLU A 320 -22.97 -9.46 -0.81
N SER A 321 -22.63 -10.73 -0.68
CA SER A 321 -22.32 -11.60 -1.79
C SER A 321 -23.52 -11.72 -2.75
N ARG A 322 -23.26 -11.54 -4.04
CA ARG A 322 -24.26 -11.79 -5.09
C ARG A 322 -24.49 -13.29 -5.34
N ARG A 323 -23.62 -14.14 -4.80
CA ARG A 323 -23.72 -15.61 -4.92
C ARG A 323 -24.47 -16.24 -3.76
N HIS A 324 -24.33 -15.68 -2.57
CA HIS A 324 -24.83 -16.27 -1.33
C HIS A 324 -25.48 -15.21 -0.45
N ARG A 325 -26.78 -15.34 -0.25
CA ARG A 325 -27.53 -14.46 0.65
C ARG A 325 -27.07 -14.60 2.10
N GLY A 326 -26.99 -13.48 2.82
CA GLY A 326 -26.54 -13.44 4.20
C GLY A 326 -25.02 -13.61 4.38
N LEU A 327 -24.25 -13.62 3.29
CA LEU A 327 -22.79 -13.60 3.32
C LEU A 327 -22.29 -12.22 2.90
N TYR A 328 -21.52 -11.57 3.76
CA TYR A 328 -20.97 -10.24 3.54
C TYR A 328 -19.45 -10.29 3.56
N LEU A 329 -18.81 -9.45 2.75
CA LEU A 329 -17.34 -9.39 2.65
C LEU A 329 -16.85 -7.97 2.92
N SER A 330 -15.78 -7.81 3.70
CA SER A 330 -15.26 -6.48 4.02
C SER A 330 -13.73 -6.44 4.15
N GLY A 331 -13.17 -5.27 3.88
CA GLY A 331 -11.73 -5.03 4.00
C GLY A 331 -10.90 -5.70 2.91
N GLU A 332 -9.71 -6.15 3.27
CA GLU A 332 -8.65 -6.64 2.38
C GLU A 332 -8.94 -8.03 1.77
N VAL A 333 -9.99 -8.73 2.19
CA VAL A 333 -10.43 -9.95 1.51
C VAL A 333 -10.94 -9.68 0.09
N LEU A 334 -11.38 -8.44 -0.17
CA LEU A 334 -11.81 -7.96 -1.47
C LEU A 334 -10.61 -7.51 -2.31
N ASP A 335 -10.67 -7.70 -3.64
CA ASP A 335 -9.63 -7.26 -4.57
C ASP A 335 -9.58 -5.72 -4.72
N VAL A 336 -9.16 -5.07 -3.64
CA VAL A 336 -8.98 -3.61 -3.56
C VAL A 336 -7.89 -3.26 -2.57
N PHE A 337 -6.94 -2.44 -2.99
CA PHE A 337 -6.03 -1.77 -2.06
C PHE A 337 -5.72 -0.35 -2.53
N GLY A 338 -5.33 0.51 -1.62
CA GLY A 338 -4.93 1.90 -1.89
C GLY A 338 -3.45 2.12 -1.62
N PRO A 339 -2.91 3.27 -2.05
CA PRO A 339 -1.54 3.65 -1.75
C PRO A 339 -1.28 3.79 -0.25
N ILE A 340 -0.01 3.96 0.11
CA ILE A 340 0.40 4.32 1.48
C ILE A 340 -0.31 5.63 1.88
N GLY A 341 -0.78 5.70 3.12
CA GLY A 341 -1.39 6.91 3.65
C GLY A 341 -2.80 6.74 4.22
N GLY A 342 -3.13 5.55 4.75
CA GLY A 342 -4.39 5.30 5.46
C GLY A 342 -5.56 4.84 4.58
N TYR A 343 -5.43 4.78 3.26
CA TYR A 343 -6.50 4.35 2.34
C TYR A 343 -7.03 2.95 2.66
N ASN A 344 -6.14 2.02 3.03
CA ASN A 344 -6.50 0.64 3.33
C ASN A 344 -7.33 0.55 4.62
N PHE A 345 -7.06 1.40 5.61
CA PHE A 345 -7.90 1.55 6.79
C PHE A 345 -9.25 2.16 6.46
N LEU A 346 -9.26 3.23 5.66
CA LEU A 346 -10.50 3.88 5.21
C LEU A 346 -11.41 2.89 4.48
N TRP A 347 -10.83 2.05 3.61
CA TRP A 347 -11.52 0.96 2.93
C TRP A 347 -12.10 -0.06 3.93
N ALA A 348 -11.29 -0.50 4.89
CA ALA A 348 -11.71 -1.47 5.90
C ALA A 348 -12.84 -0.92 6.78
N TRP A 349 -12.76 0.35 7.21
CA TRP A 349 -13.79 1.00 8.00
C TRP A 349 -15.10 1.15 7.23
N ALA A 350 -15.06 1.67 6.00
CA ALA A 350 -16.26 1.91 5.19
C ALA A 350 -16.96 0.59 4.84
N THR A 351 -16.20 -0.41 4.39
CA THR A 351 -16.76 -1.73 4.03
C THR A 351 -17.26 -2.51 5.25
N GLY A 352 -16.51 -2.48 6.36
CA GLY A 352 -16.92 -3.14 7.61
C GLY A 352 -18.22 -2.57 8.17
N ARG A 353 -18.35 -1.23 8.16
CA ARG A 353 -19.60 -0.57 8.59
C ARG A 353 -20.79 -0.92 7.67
N ALA A 354 -20.58 -0.85 6.35
CA ALA A 354 -21.65 -1.16 5.39
C ALA A 354 -22.12 -2.61 5.53
N ALA A 355 -21.18 -3.56 5.59
CA ALA A 355 -21.47 -4.98 5.79
C ALA A 355 -22.19 -5.24 7.13
N GLY A 356 -21.71 -4.65 8.22
CA GLY A 356 -22.30 -4.82 9.55
C GLY A 356 -23.72 -4.27 9.65
N ILE A 357 -24.00 -3.09 9.08
CA ILE A 357 -25.36 -2.52 9.03
C ILE A 357 -26.30 -3.39 8.20
N ALA A 358 -25.83 -3.89 7.06
CA ALA A 358 -26.64 -4.71 6.17
C ALA A 358 -26.94 -6.07 6.81
N ALA A 359 -25.95 -6.73 7.39
CA ALA A 359 -26.12 -8.00 8.10
C ALA A 359 -27.10 -7.93 9.28
N ALA A 360 -27.16 -6.79 9.96
CA ALA A 360 -28.08 -6.58 11.08
C ALA A 360 -29.55 -6.31 10.65
N ARG A 361 -29.78 -6.02 9.36
CA ARG A 361 -31.13 -5.71 8.82
C ARG A 361 -31.78 -6.87 8.05
N GLY A 362 -30.94 -7.81 7.60
CA GLY A 362 -31.34 -8.97 6.80
C GLY A 362 -31.88 -10.07 7.62
#